data_131becf73a8b09953e00ab35af3d92b4
#
_entry.id   131becf73a8b09953e00ab35af3d92b4
#
_cell.length_a   1.000
_cell.length_b   1.000
_cell.length_c   1.000
_cell.angle_alpha   90.00
_cell.angle_beta   90.00
_cell.angle_gamma   90.00
#
_symmetry.space_group_name_H-M   'P 1'
#
loop_
_entity.id
_entity.type
_entity.pdbx_description
1 polymer ?
#
loop_
_entity_poly.entity_id
_entity_poly.type
_entity_poly.pdbx_seq_one_letter_code
_entity_poly.pdbx_strand_id
1 'polypeptide(L)'
;MHAHIPEQEMMLLAAPLVVRRAEDVAADRKEVTLFLHDFSFKPPAEVLAEITGGASMAGMDHGQMGQGGMDHSGMDMGGMGQGDMMAMPGMDGMAMDLNDYNFDAYLANDRTLDDPEVVPIDKGGRVLVRVINAAAATVFWIDTGALPGRLVAVDGEPVRLLPGSRFGVAMGQRLDIELDVPGEGGAFPILALREGARERTGVILATPGAAVTRIAEMSEADHPAFSGDLAQEGALRAVTPLPERAPASQPMLMLGGTMMPYVWTINGQTWGSHVPVTAKSGDRVEIMFHNMSMMAHPMHLHGHAFQVVGVGMDRIAGAVRDTVHVPPMGMVTVALDAGEAARWMLHCHHMPHLSTGMMTEFAVLA
;
A
#
# COMPACT_ATOMS: atom_id res chain seq x y z
N MET A 1 11.50 -8.25 -0.55
CA MET A 1 12.71 -7.90 0.26
C MET A 1 13.29 -6.62 -0.32
N HIS A 2 13.51 -5.58 0.48
CA HIS A 2 13.99 -4.28 0.00
C HIS A 2 14.88 -3.60 1.05
N ALA A 3 15.61 -2.55 0.62
CA ALA A 3 16.37 -1.70 1.52
C ALA A 3 15.45 -0.76 2.32
N HIS A 4 15.91 -0.34 3.50
CA HIS A 4 15.23 0.64 4.35
C HIS A 4 15.97 1.99 4.39
N ILE A 5 16.90 2.20 3.47
CA ILE A 5 17.56 3.49 3.24
C ILE A 5 16.87 4.11 2.03
N PRO A 6 16.23 5.30 2.16
CA PRO A 6 15.39 5.89 1.13
C PRO A 6 16.07 5.95 -0.26
N GLU A 7 17.31 6.39 -0.31
CA GLU A 7 18.05 6.49 -1.57
C GLU A 7 18.31 5.12 -2.22
N GLN A 8 18.48 4.07 -1.41
CA GLN A 8 18.70 2.72 -1.94
C GLN A 8 17.40 2.10 -2.46
N GLU A 9 16.29 2.34 -1.77
CA GLU A 9 14.97 1.90 -2.24
C GLU A 9 14.60 2.55 -3.56
N MET A 10 14.79 3.88 -3.68
CA MET A 10 14.58 4.62 -4.93
C MET A 10 15.56 4.24 -6.04
N MET A 11 16.69 3.63 -5.71
CA MET A 11 17.63 3.01 -6.67
C MET A 11 17.27 1.55 -6.99
N LEU A 12 16.05 1.12 -6.74
CA LEU A 12 15.53 -0.22 -7.02
C LEU A 12 16.24 -1.34 -6.23
N LEU A 13 16.80 -1.03 -5.05
CA LEU A 13 17.42 -2.07 -4.21
C LEU A 13 16.34 -2.90 -3.51
N ALA A 14 15.63 -3.65 -4.30
CA ALA A 14 14.59 -4.58 -3.90
C ALA A 14 14.64 -5.84 -4.80
N ALA A 15 14.12 -6.95 -4.28
CA ALA A 15 14.01 -8.19 -5.04
C ALA A 15 12.81 -9.00 -4.60
N PRO A 16 12.12 -9.71 -5.51
CA PRO A 16 11.04 -10.60 -5.15
C PRO A 16 11.57 -11.78 -4.32
N LEU A 17 10.91 -12.05 -3.20
CA LEU A 17 11.14 -13.23 -2.38
C LEU A 17 9.83 -14.01 -2.28
N VAL A 18 9.78 -15.18 -2.90
CA VAL A 18 8.60 -16.04 -2.94
C VAL A 18 8.85 -17.29 -2.11
N VAL A 19 8.10 -17.46 -1.02
CA VAL A 19 8.09 -18.70 -0.24
C VAL A 19 6.91 -19.54 -0.70
N ARG A 20 7.20 -20.68 -1.36
CA ARG A 20 6.17 -21.57 -1.89
C ARG A 20 5.75 -22.59 -0.84
N ARG A 21 4.46 -22.76 -0.67
CA ARG A 21 3.88 -23.87 0.11
C ARG A 21 3.94 -25.16 -0.72
N ALA A 22 3.80 -26.31 -0.07
CA ALA A 22 3.84 -27.60 -0.76
C ALA A 22 2.74 -27.72 -1.84
N GLU A 23 1.54 -27.19 -1.54
CA GLU A 23 0.44 -27.11 -2.49
C GLU A 23 0.74 -26.21 -3.70
N ASP A 24 1.46 -25.11 -3.52
CA ASP A 24 1.86 -24.23 -4.62
C ASP A 24 2.83 -24.94 -5.58
N VAL A 25 3.78 -25.71 -5.02
CA VAL A 25 4.73 -26.48 -5.83
C VAL A 25 4.04 -27.60 -6.62
N ALA A 26 2.98 -28.21 -6.07
CA ALA A 26 2.21 -29.27 -6.69
C ALA A 26 1.13 -28.75 -7.66
N ALA A 27 0.84 -27.46 -7.66
CA ALA A 27 -0.23 -26.89 -8.48
C ALA A 27 0.14 -26.85 -9.96
N ASP A 28 -0.76 -27.35 -10.81
CA ASP A 28 -0.62 -27.28 -12.27
C ASP A 28 -1.03 -25.89 -12.76
N ARG A 29 -0.10 -24.93 -12.62
CA ARG A 29 -0.26 -23.55 -13.06
C ARG A 29 1.09 -22.89 -13.33
N LYS A 30 1.12 -21.95 -14.25
CA LYS A 30 2.29 -21.09 -14.49
C LYS A 30 2.31 -19.98 -13.44
N GLU A 31 3.43 -19.81 -12.74
CA GLU A 31 3.67 -18.65 -11.88
C GLU A 31 4.37 -17.54 -12.67
N VAL A 32 3.88 -16.33 -12.51
CA VAL A 32 4.42 -15.11 -13.14
C VAL A 32 4.56 -14.04 -12.07
N THR A 33 5.76 -13.50 -11.90
CA THR A 33 5.97 -12.37 -11.01
C THR A 33 5.74 -11.08 -11.79
N LEU A 34 4.97 -10.16 -11.19
CA LEU A 34 4.81 -8.78 -11.63
C LEU A 34 5.40 -7.88 -10.54
N PHE A 35 6.64 -7.46 -10.73
CA PHE A 35 7.41 -6.67 -9.78
C PHE A 35 7.44 -5.22 -10.25
N LEU A 36 6.81 -4.33 -9.48
CA LEU A 36 6.53 -2.97 -9.89
C LEU A 36 7.44 -1.97 -9.17
N HIS A 37 7.94 -0.99 -9.92
CA HIS A 37 8.72 0.14 -9.42
C HIS A 37 8.30 1.44 -10.09
N ASP A 38 8.56 2.54 -9.42
CA ASP A 38 8.73 3.87 -9.99
C ASP A 38 10.23 4.17 -10.15
N PHE A 39 10.61 4.94 -11.15
CA PHE A 39 12.00 5.16 -11.50
C PHE A 39 12.25 6.61 -11.93
N SER A 40 13.35 7.20 -11.50
CA SER A 40 13.82 8.49 -11.98
C SER A 40 15.28 8.42 -12.44
N PHE A 41 15.61 9.15 -13.50
CA PHE A 41 16.98 9.36 -13.94
C PHE A 41 17.75 10.36 -13.05
N LYS A 42 17.04 11.13 -12.22
CA LYS A 42 17.67 12.01 -11.24
C LYS A 42 18.20 11.18 -10.05
N PRO A 43 19.29 11.65 -9.41
CA PRO A 43 19.74 11.06 -8.16
C PRO A 43 18.62 11.05 -7.11
N PRO A 44 18.47 10.01 -6.30
CA PRO A 44 17.42 9.92 -5.27
C PRO A 44 17.38 11.11 -4.31
N ALA A 45 18.54 11.62 -3.91
CA ALA A 45 18.61 12.80 -3.05
C ALA A 45 18.01 14.07 -3.70
N GLU A 46 18.12 14.21 -5.03
CA GLU A 46 17.52 15.31 -5.78
C GLU A 46 16.00 15.15 -5.87
N VAL A 47 15.52 13.92 -6.15
CA VAL A 47 14.08 13.60 -6.15
C VAL A 47 13.47 13.87 -4.78
N LEU A 48 14.09 13.40 -3.70
CA LEU A 48 13.63 13.67 -2.33
C LEU A 48 13.63 15.17 -2.01
N ALA A 49 14.65 15.92 -2.45
CA ALA A 49 14.69 17.37 -2.26
C ALA A 49 13.56 18.07 -3.03
N GLU A 50 13.19 17.61 -4.22
CA GLU A 50 12.05 18.14 -4.96
C GLU A 50 10.72 17.87 -4.25
N ILE A 51 10.51 16.63 -3.78
CA ILE A 51 9.31 16.24 -3.01
C ILE A 51 9.20 17.05 -1.72
N THR A 52 10.30 17.20 -0.98
CA THR A 52 10.31 17.89 0.32
C THR A 52 10.43 19.40 0.24
N GLY A 53 10.35 19.97 -0.97
CA GLY A 53 10.47 21.42 -1.17
C GLY A 53 11.88 21.99 -0.91
N GLY A 54 12.92 21.16 -1.06
CA GLY A 54 14.32 21.54 -0.83
C GLY A 54 14.70 21.64 0.65
N ALA A 55 13.85 21.21 1.57
CA ALA A 55 14.20 21.07 2.98
C ALA A 55 15.23 19.95 3.12
N SER A 56 16.51 20.30 3.13
CA SER A 56 17.61 19.36 3.29
C SER A 56 17.48 18.61 4.61
N MET A 57 17.36 17.28 4.56
CA MET A 57 17.38 16.38 5.73
C MET A 57 18.73 16.40 6.48
N ALA A 58 19.76 17.10 5.96
CA ALA A 58 21.09 17.20 6.53
C ALA A 58 21.19 18.04 7.82
N GLY A 59 20.08 18.49 8.41
CA GLY A 59 20.06 19.42 9.52
C GLY A 59 19.08 19.15 10.64
N MET A 60 18.50 17.96 10.76
CA MET A 60 17.72 17.60 11.94
C MET A 60 18.65 17.20 13.10
N ASP A 61 19.36 18.18 13.62
CA ASP A 61 19.95 18.12 14.95
C ASP A 61 18.81 18.19 15.97
N HIS A 62 18.69 17.19 16.83
CA HIS A 62 17.57 16.94 17.74
C HIS A 62 17.47 17.89 18.95
N GLY A 63 17.79 19.16 18.77
CA GLY A 63 17.79 20.13 19.85
C GLY A 63 17.37 21.53 19.42
N GLN A 64 16.12 21.82 19.39
CA GLN A 64 15.45 23.09 19.70
C GLN A 64 14.25 23.38 18.81
N MET A 65 13.08 22.85 19.19
CA MET A 65 11.84 23.52 18.82
C MET A 65 11.29 24.26 20.05
N GLY A 66 11.47 25.58 20.04
CA GLY A 66 10.89 26.47 21.03
C GLY A 66 9.37 26.48 20.95
N GLN A 67 8.73 26.48 22.12
CA GLN A 67 7.31 26.67 22.35
C GLN A 67 6.80 27.96 21.68
N GLY A 68 6.13 27.81 20.53
CA GLY A 68 5.23 28.81 19.98
C GLY A 68 3.80 28.41 20.31
N GLY A 69 3.24 28.90 21.40
CA GLY A 69 1.85 28.65 21.78
C GLY A 69 0.91 29.26 20.75
N MET A 70 0.06 28.45 20.13
CA MET A 70 -1.11 28.92 19.40
C MET A 70 -2.25 29.16 20.41
N ASP A 71 -2.67 30.42 20.47
CA ASP A 71 -3.79 30.89 21.28
C ASP A 71 -5.11 30.42 20.65
N HIS A 72 -5.78 29.48 21.29
CA HIS A 72 -7.11 28.96 20.91
C HIS A 72 -8.23 29.71 21.64
N SER A 73 -8.24 31.01 21.61
CA SER A 73 -9.38 31.79 22.13
C SER A 73 -10.32 32.20 20.98
N GLY A 74 -11.43 31.47 20.82
CA GLY A 74 -12.55 31.94 20.03
C GLY A 74 -13.18 30.99 19.01
N MET A 75 -13.64 29.81 19.41
CA MET A 75 -14.69 29.10 18.68
C MET A 75 -15.78 28.61 19.67
N ASP A 76 -16.89 29.30 19.58
CA ASP A 76 -18.12 28.99 20.31
C ASP A 76 -18.75 27.70 19.71
N MET A 77 -18.78 26.61 20.49
CA MET A 77 -19.33 25.30 20.11
C MET A 77 -20.80 25.25 20.58
N GLY A 78 -21.63 26.06 19.98
CA GLY A 78 -23.09 26.08 20.22
C GLY A 78 -23.83 25.33 19.10
N GLY A 79 -24.23 24.09 19.37
CA GLY A 79 -25.39 23.42 18.78
C GLY A 79 -25.28 22.90 17.35
N MET A 80 -24.75 21.69 17.16
CA MET A 80 -25.05 20.88 15.97
C MET A 80 -25.62 19.53 16.40
N GLY A 81 -26.84 19.27 15.92
CA GLY A 81 -27.58 18.05 16.15
C GLY A 81 -26.98 16.86 15.38
N GLN A 82 -27.16 15.70 15.97
CA GLN A 82 -26.78 14.39 15.48
C GLN A 82 -27.57 14.06 14.18
N GLY A 83 -27.05 14.42 13.02
CA GLY A 83 -27.72 14.13 11.75
C GLY A 83 -27.00 14.52 10.46
N ASP A 84 -26.02 15.41 10.49
CA ASP A 84 -25.46 16.03 9.28
C ASP A 84 -23.95 15.83 9.07
N MET A 85 -23.41 14.66 9.39
CA MET A 85 -21.98 14.36 9.18
C MET A 85 -21.65 13.72 7.83
N MET A 86 -22.56 13.76 6.84
CA MET A 86 -22.35 13.16 5.51
C MET A 86 -22.26 14.14 4.34
N ALA A 87 -22.24 15.43 4.56
CA ALA A 87 -21.99 16.40 3.48
C ALA A 87 -21.45 17.71 4.07
N MET A 88 -20.16 17.87 4.18
CA MET A 88 -19.57 19.20 4.36
C MET A 88 -19.65 19.93 3.00
N PRO A 89 -20.45 21.01 2.85
CA PRO A 89 -20.47 21.84 1.65
C PRO A 89 -19.11 22.57 1.57
N GLY A 90 -18.28 22.23 0.60
CA GLY A 90 -16.98 22.87 0.35
C GLY A 90 -15.82 21.93 0.07
N MET A 91 -15.99 20.61 0.16
CA MET A 91 -14.94 19.64 -0.17
C MET A 91 -14.96 19.17 -1.65
N ASP A 92 -15.96 19.53 -2.44
CA ASP A 92 -16.06 19.16 -3.86
C ASP A 92 -15.01 19.85 -4.76
N GLY A 93 -14.01 20.49 -4.21
CA GLY A 93 -12.96 21.20 -4.97
C GLY A 93 -11.53 20.96 -4.48
N MET A 94 -11.32 20.21 -3.41
CA MET A 94 -9.95 19.80 -3.03
C MET A 94 -9.61 18.51 -3.77
N ALA A 95 -8.85 18.63 -4.87
CA ALA A 95 -8.23 17.48 -5.50
C ALA A 95 -7.41 16.74 -4.43
N MET A 96 -7.66 15.42 -4.26
CA MET A 96 -6.79 14.59 -3.44
C MET A 96 -5.40 14.62 -4.05
N ASP A 97 -4.37 14.85 -3.24
CA ASP A 97 -2.99 14.73 -3.67
C ASP A 97 -2.63 13.24 -3.69
N LEU A 98 -2.71 12.66 -4.87
CA LEU A 98 -2.54 11.22 -5.04
C LEU A 98 -1.10 10.82 -5.33
N ASN A 99 -0.26 11.77 -5.76
CA ASN A 99 1.08 11.50 -6.26
C ASN A 99 2.04 12.63 -5.88
N ASP A 100 2.94 12.36 -4.96
CA ASP A 100 3.96 13.33 -4.52
C ASP A 100 4.95 13.71 -5.64
N TYR A 101 5.14 12.82 -6.61
CA TYR A 101 6.15 12.99 -7.65
C TYR A 101 5.73 12.33 -8.96
N ASN A 102 6.11 12.95 -10.08
CA ASN A 102 5.98 12.35 -11.39
C ASN A 102 7.32 11.73 -11.80
N PHE A 103 7.43 10.41 -11.64
CA PHE A 103 8.63 9.67 -12.00
C PHE A 103 8.83 9.61 -13.52
N ASP A 104 10.08 9.43 -13.97
CA ASP A 104 10.43 9.36 -15.40
C ASP A 104 9.93 8.08 -16.06
N ALA A 105 9.77 6.99 -15.29
CA ALA A 105 9.22 5.73 -15.77
C ALA A 105 8.54 4.93 -14.66
N TYR A 106 7.63 4.04 -15.07
CA TYR A 106 7.02 3.02 -14.23
C TYR A 106 7.38 1.66 -14.82
N LEU A 107 7.96 0.80 -13.99
CA LEU A 107 8.57 -0.44 -14.44
C LEU A 107 7.79 -1.67 -13.96
N ALA A 108 7.70 -2.66 -14.83
CA ALA A 108 7.27 -4.01 -14.52
C ALA A 108 8.42 -4.96 -14.88
N ASN A 109 9.01 -5.64 -13.88
CA ASN A 109 10.18 -6.50 -14.04
C ASN A 109 11.33 -5.77 -14.78
N ASP A 110 11.67 -4.56 -14.31
CA ASP A 110 12.71 -3.67 -14.83
C ASP A 110 12.52 -3.18 -16.28
N ARG A 111 11.28 -3.26 -16.81
CA ARG A 111 10.93 -2.87 -18.19
C ARG A 111 9.74 -1.93 -18.22
N THR A 112 9.67 -1.10 -19.25
CA THR A 112 8.48 -0.32 -19.61
C THR A 112 7.65 -1.05 -20.69
N LEU A 113 6.51 -0.48 -21.08
CA LEU A 113 5.68 -1.03 -22.17
C LEU A 113 6.27 -0.81 -23.58
N ASP A 114 7.34 -0.06 -23.71
CA ASP A 114 8.06 0.03 -24.98
C ASP A 114 8.82 -1.26 -25.31
N ASP A 115 9.30 -1.99 -24.27
CA ASP A 115 9.90 -3.31 -24.37
C ASP A 115 9.42 -4.21 -23.23
N PRO A 116 8.12 -4.56 -23.18
CA PRO A 116 7.54 -5.31 -22.07
C PRO A 116 8.03 -6.76 -22.03
N GLU A 117 8.08 -7.34 -20.84
CA GLU A 117 8.27 -8.78 -20.73
C GLU A 117 7.06 -9.52 -21.32
N VAL A 118 7.35 -10.44 -22.26
CA VAL A 118 6.37 -11.35 -22.85
C VAL A 118 6.55 -12.74 -22.24
N VAL A 119 5.62 -13.14 -21.38
CA VAL A 119 5.71 -14.41 -20.68
C VAL A 119 4.96 -15.50 -21.45
N PRO A 120 5.62 -16.60 -21.84
CA PRO A 120 4.97 -17.72 -22.51
C PRO A 120 4.05 -18.48 -21.55
N ILE A 121 2.82 -18.71 -21.98
CA ILE A 121 1.77 -19.45 -21.24
C ILE A 121 1.09 -20.48 -22.15
N ASP A 122 0.44 -21.49 -21.55
CA ASP A 122 -0.26 -22.53 -22.26
C ASP A 122 -1.73 -22.15 -22.55
N LYS A 123 -2.23 -22.58 -23.73
CA LYS A 123 -3.66 -22.47 -24.05
C LYS A 123 -4.48 -23.33 -23.09
N GLY A 124 -5.55 -22.77 -22.56
CA GLY A 124 -6.40 -23.48 -21.59
C GLY A 124 -5.73 -23.71 -20.24
N GLY A 125 -4.53 -23.18 -20.03
CA GLY A 125 -3.80 -23.30 -18.78
C GLY A 125 -4.28 -22.33 -17.70
N ARG A 126 -3.69 -22.46 -16.51
CA ARG A 126 -3.87 -21.53 -15.40
C ARG A 126 -2.59 -20.73 -15.14
N VAL A 127 -2.74 -19.48 -14.79
CA VAL A 127 -1.64 -18.59 -14.41
C VAL A 127 -1.89 -18.02 -13.03
N LEU A 128 -0.86 -18.01 -12.18
CA LEU A 128 -0.83 -17.25 -10.94
C LEU A 128 0.08 -16.05 -11.14
N VAL A 129 -0.49 -14.85 -11.16
CA VAL A 129 0.28 -13.60 -11.18
C VAL A 129 0.54 -13.17 -9.75
N ARG A 130 1.82 -13.17 -9.37
CA ARG A 130 2.28 -12.67 -8.07
C ARG A 130 2.72 -11.23 -8.23
N VAL A 131 1.87 -10.31 -7.80
CA VAL A 131 2.13 -8.88 -7.85
C VAL A 131 2.85 -8.45 -6.59
N ILE A 132 3.91 -7.67 -6.74
CA ILE A 132 4.64 -7.03 -5.65
C ILE A 132 4.78 -5.55 -6.02
N ASN A 133 4.16 -4.66 -5.25
CA ASN A 133 4.38 -3.24 -5.43
C ASN A 133 5.58 -2.80 -4.59
N ALA A 134 6.73 -2.66 -5.24
CA ALA A 134 7.98 -2.19 -4.68
C ALA A 134 8.30 -0.73 -5.08
N ALA A 135 7.31 0.00 -5.60
CA ALA A 135 7.43 1.41 -5.87
C ALA A 135 7.63 2.20 -4.57
N ALA A 136 8.44 3.25 -4.62
CA ALA A 136 8.73 4.10 -3.48
C ALA A 136 7.53 4.99 -3.10
N ALA A 137 6.75 5.46 -4.11
CA ALA A 137 5.69 6.43 -3.88
C ALA A 137 4.47 6.25 -4.80
N THR A 138 4.30 5.10 -5.46
CA THR A 138 3.25 4.91 -6.46
C THR A 138 2.28 3.79 -6.11
N VAL A 139 0.99 4.10 -6.12
CA VAL A 139 -0.12 3.16 -6.01
C VAL A 139 -0.55 2.73 -7.41
N PHE A 140 -0.87 1.44 -7.58
CA PHE A 140 -1.34 0.91 -8.86
C PHE A 140 -2.66 0.16 -8.76
N TRP A 141 -3.40 0.19 -9.86
CA TRP A 141 -4.45 -0.79 -10.17
C TRP A 141 -3.86 -1.88 -11.07
N ILE A 142 -4.02 -3.13 -10.70
CA ILE A 142 -3.69 -4.27 -11.56
C ILE A 142 -4.91 -4.60 -12.40
N ASP A 143 -4.81 -4.38 -13.70
CA ASP A 143 -5.87 -4.65 -14.67
C ASP A 143 -5.53 -5.94 -15.43
N THR A 144 -6.37 -6.95 -15.31
CA THR A 144 -6.20 -8.25 -15.98
C THR A 144 -6.83 -8.29 -17.37
N GLY A 145 -7.33 -7.15 -17.85
CA GLY A 145 -7.88 -7.00 -19.19
C GLY A 145 -9.02 -7.97 -19.48
N ALA A 146 -8.85 -8.78 -20.53
CA ALA A 146 -9.84 -9.74 -20.96
C ALA A 146 -9.91 -11.02 -20.10
N LEU A 147 -8.94 -11.25 -19.19
CA LEU A 147 -8.91 -12.42 -18.31
C LEU A 147 -9.60 -12.09 -16.98
N PRO A 148 -10.75 -12.71 -16.66
CA PRO A 148 -11.32 -12.56 -15.33
C PRO A 148 -10.37 -13.14 -14.28
N GLY A 149 -10.02 -12.31 -13.30
CA GLY A 149 -9.11 -12.68 -12.23
C GLY A 149 -9.83 -13.14 -10.98
N ARG A 150 -9.11 -13.86 -10.15
CA ARG A 150 -9.50 -14.21 -8.77
C ARG A 150 -8.34 -13.88 -7.84
N LEU A 151 -8.53 -12.93 -6.95
CA LEU A 151 -7.57 -12.64 -5.89
C LEU A 151 -7.64 -13.79 -4.88
N VAL A 152 -6.52 -14.47 -4.66
CA VAL A 152 -6.42 -15.69 -3.84
C VAL A 152 -5.56 -15.53 -2.59
N ALA A 153 -4.65 -14.53 -2.58
CA ALA A 153 -3.85 -14.17 -1.42
C ALA A 153 -3.50 -12.68 -1.43
N VAL A 154 -3.30 -12.10 -0.26
CA VAL A 154 -2.75 -10.77 -0.05
C VAL A 154 -1.59 -10.87 0.94
N ASP A 155 -0.48 -10.18 0.66
CA ASP A 155 0.74 -10.16 1.48
C ASP A 155 1.24 -11.56 1.87
N GLY A 156 1.00 -12.56 0.99
CA GLY A 156 1.35 -13.98 1.21
C GLY A 156 0.32 -14.78 2.00
N GLU A 157 -0.73 -14.15 2.52
CA GLU A 157 -1.77 -14.81 3.30
C GLU A 157 -3.02 -15.13 2.46
N PRO A 158 -3.53 -16.38 2.50
CA PRO A 158 -4.68 -16.78 1.71
C PRO A 158 -5.96 -16.04 2.07
N VAL A 159 -6.71 -15.64 1.05
CA VAL A 159 -8.04 -15.07 1.20
C VAL A 159 -9.10 -15.93 0.50
N ARG A 160 -10.35 -15.80 0.93
CA ARG A 160 -11.47 -16.35 0.16
C ARG A 160 -11.48 -15.66 -1.20
N LEU A 161 -11.72 -16.45 -2.24
CA LEU A 161 -11.66 -15.99 -3.62
C LEU A 161 -12.48 -14.70 -3.82
N LEU A 162 -11.81 -13.64 -4.25
CA LEU A 162 -12.46 -12.40 -4.64
C LEU A 162 -12.34 -12.25 -6.16
N PRO A 163 -13.45 -12.42 -6.93
CA PRO A 163 -13.41 -12.27 -8.37
C PRO A 163 -13.33 -10.80 -8.76
N GLY A 164 -12.65 -10.52 -9.87
CA GLY A 164 -12.54 -9.17 -10.42
C GLY A 164 -11.65 -9.14 -11.66
N SER A 165 -11.56 -7.97 -12.28
CA SER A 165 -10.62 -7.69 -13.37
C SER A 165 -9.68 -6.54 -13.05
N ARG A 166 -9.92 -5.85 -11.91
CA ARG A 166 -9.08 -4.75 -11.45
C ARG A 166 -8.89 -4.83 -9.93
N PHE A 167 -7.63 -4.77 -9.49
CA PHE A 167 -7.25 -4.94 -8.08
C PHE A 167 -6.27 -3.85 -7.69
N GLY A 168 -6.57 -3.13 -6.59
CA GLY A 168 -5.69 -2.08 -6.07
C GLY A 168 -4.53 -2.66 -5.28
N VAL A 169 -3.33 -2.08 -5.43
CA VAL A 169 -2.12 -2.44 -4.71
C VAL A 169 -1.31 -1.21 -4.34
N ALA A 170 -1.25 -0.89 -3.06
CA ALA A 170 -0.42 0.19 -2.53
C ALA A 170 1.03 -0.29 -2.32
N MET A 171 1.95 0.65 -2.05
CA MET A 171 3.36 0.36 -1.78
C MET A 171 3.49 -0.66 -0.66
N GLY A 172 4.40 -1.62 -0.81
CA GLY A 172 4.62 -2.72 0.13
C GLY A 172 3.58 -3.83 0.09
N GLN A 173 2.42 -3.64 -0.54
CA GLN A 173 1.41 -4.68 -0.67
C GLN A 173 1.76 -5.69 -1.76
N ARG A 174 1.29 -6.92 -1.58
CA ARG A 174 1.42 -8.03 -2.54
C ARG A 174 0.06 -8.64 -2.80
N LEU A 175 -0.18 -9.08 -4.04
CA LEU A 175 -1.40 -9.75 -4.46
C LEU A 175 -1.06 -11.00 -5.24
N ASP A 176 -1.75 -12.11 -4.97
CA ASP A 176 -1.73 -13.30 -5.79
C ASP A 176 -3.06 -13.43 -6.55
N ILE A 177 -3.00 -13.32 -7.88
CA ILE A 177 -4.18 -13.31 -8.77
C ILE A 177 -4.15 -14.53 -9.67
N GLU A 178 -5.15 -15.40 -9.55
CA GLU A 178 -5.34 -16.53 -10.48
C GLU A 178 -6.11 -16.10 -11.72
N LEU A 179 -5.64 -16.60 -12.88
CA LEU A 179 -6.24 -16.36 -14.20
C LEU A 179 -6.42 -17.69 -14.91
N ASP A 180 -7.53 -17.85 -15.63
CA ASP A 180 -7.74 -18.96 -16.56
C ASP A 180 -7.51 -18.48 -17.98
N VAL A 181 -6.61 -19.16 -18.72
CA VAL A 181 -6.27 -18.83 -20.10
C VAL A 181 -7.29 -19.50 -21.03
N PRO A 182 -7.91 -18.77 -21.97
CA PRO A 182 -8.82 -19.36 -22.95
C PRO A 182 -8.17 -20.46 -23.81
N GLY A 183 -8.95 -21.46 -24.20
CA GLY A 183 -8.47 -22.58 -25.04
C GLY A 183 -8.04 -22.19 -26.44
N GLU A 184 -8.60 -21.10 -27.00
CA GLU A 184 -8.16 -20.50 -28.26
C GLU A 184 -6.80 -19.82 -28.14
N GLY A 185 -6.40 -19.43 -26.92
CA GLY A 185 -5.16 -18.69 -26.67
C GLY A 185 -5.26 -17.23 -27.05
N GLY A 186 -4.12 -16.54 -27.04
CA GLY A 186 -4.03 -15.11 -27.34
C GLY A 186 -2.82 -14.46 -26.66
N ALA A 187 -2.74 -13.14 -26.77
CA ALA A 187 -1.84 -12.29 -26.02
C ALA A 187 -2.70 -11.44 -25.04
N PHE A 188 -2.39 -11.52 -23.76
CA PHE A 188 -3.20 -10.93 -22.68
C PHE A 188 -2.30 -10.01 -21.85
N PRO A 189 -2.45 -8.69 -22.00
CA PRO A 189 -1.74 -7.73 -21.16
C PRO A 189 -2.27 -7.79 -19.74
N ILE A 190 -1.36 -7.84 -18.78
CA ILE A 190 -1.62 -7.62 -17.36
C ILE A 190 -0.94 -6.30 -17.03
N LEU A 191 -1.75 -5.26 -16.83
CA LEU A 191 -1.27 -3.90 -16.71
C LEU A 191 -1.32 -3.41 -15.25
N ALA A 192 -0.32 -2.65 -14.87
CA ALA A 192 -0.32 -1.83 -13.66
C ALA A 192 -0.59 -0.38 -14.07
N LEU A 193 -1.73 0.16 -13.63
CA LEU A 193 -2.23 1.46 -13.97
C LEU A 193 -1.98 2.41 -12.79
N ARG A 194 -1.23 3.49 -12.99
CA ARG A 194 -0.94 4.47 -11.96
C ARG A 194 -2.22 5.14 -11.47
N GLU A 195 -2.44 5.18 -10.16
CA GLU A 195 -3.58 5.86 -9.54
C GLU A 195 -3.61 7.35 -9.90
N GLY A 196 -4.78 7.87 -10.24
CA GLY A 196 -5.01 9.29 -10.50
C GLY A 196 -4.27 9.88 -11.70
N ALA A 197 -3.69 9.03 -12.56
CA ALA A 197 -2.87 9.48 -13.68
C ALA A 197 -3.03 8.54 -14.88
N ARG A 198 -2.35 8.81 -15.99
CA ARG A 198 -2.53 8.07 -17.26
C ARG A 198 -1.45 7.03 -17.51
N GLU A 199 -0.36 7.07 -16.76
CA GLU A 199 0.78 6.19 -16.92
C GLU A 199 0.41 4.76 -16.55
N ARG A 200 1.02 3.83 -17.26
CA ARG A 200 0.85 2.40 -17.03
C ARG A 200 2.10 1.62 -17.45
N THR A 201 2.28 0.49 -16.82
CA THR A 201 3.30 -0.50 -17.15
C THR A 201 2.68 -1.90 -17.10
N GLY A 202 3.44 -2.97 -17.27
CA GLY A 202 2.92 -4.32 -17.13
C GLY A 202 3.71 -5.36 -17.91
N VAL A 203 3.15 -6.58 -17.92
CA VAL A 203 3.68 -7.74 -18.65
C VAL A 203 2.62 -8.26 -19.63
N ILE A 204 3.05 -9.04 -20.63
CA ILE A 204 2.14 -9.64 -21.60
C ILE A 204 2.22 -11.15 -21.47
N LEU A 205 1.11 -11.79 -21.13
CA LEU A 205 0.98 -13.25 -21.16
C LEU A 205 0.63 -13.66 -22.60
N ALA A 206 1.43 -14.52 -23.22
CA ALA A 206 1.21 -14.89 -24.62
C ALA A 206 1.28 -16.41 -24.83
N THR A 207 0.26 -16.96 -25.51
CA THR A 207 0.29 -18.36 -25.95
C THR A 207 1.11 -18.51 -27.23
N PRO A 208 1.63 -19.71 -27.53
CA PRO A 208 2.42 -19.94 -28.75
C PRO A 208 1.70 -19.47 -30.02
N GLY A 209 2.38 -18.63 -30.82
CA GLY A 209 1.85 -18.08 -32.07
C GLY A 209 0.91 -16.89 -31.93
N ALA A 210 0.63 -16.41 -30.73
CA ALA A 210 -0.16 -15.21 -30.54
C ALA A 210 0.59 -13.95 -31.01
N ALA A 211 -0.14 -13.06 -31.69
CA ALA A 211 0.42 -11.76 -32.08
C ALA A 211 0.39 -10.81 -30.86
N VAL A 212 1.56 -10.32 -30.48
CA VAL A 212 1.67 -9.29 -29.43
C VAL A 212 1.63 -7.92 -30.09
N THR A 213 0.62 -7.12 -29.70
CA THR A 213 0.49 -5.74 -30.19
C THR A 213 1.15 -4.77 -29.21
N ARG A 214 1.74 -3.69 -29.74
CA ARG A 214 2.30 -2.63 -28.90
C ARG A 214 1.22 -1.95 -28.07
N ILE A 215 1.49 -1.72 -26.81
CA ILE A 215 0.64 -1.01 -25.88
C ILE A 215 1.31 0.31 -25.52
N ALA A 216 0.58 1.42 -25.61
CA ALA A 216 1.11 2.71 -25.23
C ALA A 216 1.31 2.78 -23.70
N GLU A 217 2.36 3.47 -23.23
CA GLU A 217 2.65 3.71 -21.82
C GLU A 217 1.63 4.65 -21.16
N MET A 218 0.92 5.44 -21.97
CA MET A 218 -0.12 6.36 -21.53
C MET A 218 -1.49 5.87 -21.94
N SER A 219 -2.44 5.88 -21.01
CA SER A 219 -3.86 5.66 -21.28
C SER A 219 -4.51 6.90 -21.91
N GLU A 220 -5.71 6.74 -22.48
CA GLU A 220 -6.47 7.86 -23.03
C GLU A 220 -7.01 8.80 -21.94
N ALA A 221 -7.33 8.24 -20.77
CA ALA A 221 -7.85 8.97 -19.60
C ALA A 221 -7.11 8.59 -18.33
N ASP A 222 -7.22 9.42 -17.31
CA ASP A 222 -6.67 9.15 -15.99
C ASP A 222 -7.35 7.92 -15.35
N HIS A 223 -6.57 7.15 -14.62
CA HIS A 223 -7.09 6.03 -13.86
C HIS A 223 -7.72 6.54 -12.55
N PRO A 224 -8.77 5.87 -12.04
CA PRO A 224 -9.45 6.36 -10.84
C PRO A 224 -8.54 6.30 -9.61
N ALA A 225 -8.82 7.18 -8.64
CA ALA A 225 -8.29 7.04 -7.29
C ALA A 225 -8.85 5.78 -6.61
N PHE A 226 -8.17 5.29 -5.60
CA PHE A 226 -8.75 4.29 -4.70
C PHE A 226 -9.97 4.89 -4.00
N SER A 227 -11.03 4.11 -3.90
CA SER A 227 -12.21 4.58 -3.20
C SER A 227 -11.94 4.69 -1.70
N GLY A 228 -12.39 5.79 -1.08
CA GLY A 228 -12.19 6.02 0.35
C GLY A 228 -12.93 5.03 1.26
N ASP A 229 -13.90 4.28 0.71
CA ASP A 229 -14.60 3.19 1.41
C ASP A 229 -13.80 1.88 1.42
N LEU A 230 -12.67 1.83 0.74
CA LEU A 230 -11.83 0.64 0.61
C LEU A 230 -12.61 -0.62 0.22
N ALA A 231 -13.46 -0.52 -0.81
CA ALA A 231 -14.36 -1.61 -1.21
C ALA A 231 -13.67 -2.96 -1.39
N GLN A 232 -12.45 -2.98 -1.97
CA GLN A 232 -11.66 -4.21 -2.07
C GLN A 232 -11.30 -4.76 -0.69
N GLU A 233 -10.72 -3.94 0.20
CA GLU A 233 -10.32 -4.37 1.55
C GLU A 233 -11.53 -4.83 2.37
N GLY A 234 -12.64 -4.09 2.28
CA GLY A 234 -13.91 -4.45 2.89
C GLY A 234 -14.50 -5.77 2.42
N ALA A 235 -14.20 -6.19 1.17
CA ALA A 235 -14.66 -7.46 0.60
C ALA A 235 -13.74 -8.65 0.94
N LEU A 236 -12.47 -8.42 1.24
CA LEU A 236 -11.51 -9.48 1.56
C LEU A 236 -11.89 -10.23 2.84
N ARG A 237 -11.67 -11.54 2.84
CA ARG A 237 -11.89 -12.43 4.00
C ARG A 237 -10.75 -13.42 4.10
N ALA A 238 -10.13 -13.52 5.26
CA ALA A 238 -9.11 -14.51 5.52
C ALA A 238 -9.66 -15.94 5.37
N VAL A 239 -8.86 -16.85 4.85
CA VAL A 239 -9.16 -18.30 4.88
C VAL A 239 -9.03 -18.80 6.32
N THR A 240 -7.99 -18.33 7.03
CA THR A 240 -7.75 -18.65 8.43
C THR A 240 -7.76 -17.35 9.24
N PRO A 241 -8.91 -16.93 9.76
CA PRO A 241 -8.98 -15.72 10.58
C PRO A 241 -8.33 -15.94 11.95
N LEU A 242 -7.92 -14.85 12.60
CA LEU A 242 -7.48 -14.91 13.99
C LEU A 242 -8.63 -15.42 14.89
N PRO A 243 -8.31 -16.25 15.89
CA PRO A 243 -9.32 -16.69 16.86
C PRO A 243 -9.96 -15.51 17.60
N GLU A 244 -11.26 -15.58 17.86
CA GLU A 244 -11.94 -14.56 18.66
C GLU A 244 -11.31 -14.47 20.05
N ARG A 245 -10.86 -13.30 20.42
CA ARG A 245 -10.30 -13.00 21.74
C ARG A 245 -10.41 -11.50 22.00
N ALA A 246 -10.80 -11.13 23.22
CA ALA A 246 -10.81 -9.75 23.64
C ALA A 246 -9.40 -9.15 23.59
N PRO A 247 -9.21 -7.95 23.03
CA PRO A 247 -7.92 -7.29 23.01
C PRO A 247 -7.48 -6.87 24.42
N ALA A 248 -6.19 -7.04 24.71
CA ALA A 248 -5.55 -6.53 25.94
C ALA A 248 -5.36 -5.02 25.86
N SER A 249 -5.19 -4.48 24.65
CA SER A 249 -5.09 -3.02 24.40
C SER A 249 -5.62 -2.64 23.03
N GLN A 250 -6.07 -1.38 22.91
CA GLN A 250 -6.64 -0.84 21.67
C GLN A 250 -6.06 0.57 21.41
N PRO A 251 -4.76 0.68 21.08
CA PRO A 251 -4.16 1.97 20.77
C PRO A 251 -4.73 2.56 19.48
N MET A 252 -4.96 3.88 19.51
CA MET A 252 -5.25 4.67 18.31
C MET A 252 -3.96 5.37 17.87
N LEU A 253 -3.62 5.24 16.58
CA LEU A 253 -2.52 5.93 15.94
C LEU A 253 -3.06 6.95 14.96
N MET A 254 -2.89 8.21 15.29
CA MET A 254 -3.24 9.33 14.41
C MET A 254 -2.13 9.49 13.37
N LEU A 255 -2.47 9.31 12.10
CA LEU A 255 -1.58 9.54 10.97
C LEU A 255 -1.82 10.98 10.49
N GLY A 256 -0.78 11.77 10.44
CA GLY A 256 -0.90 13.18 10.07
C GLY A 256 0.40 13.73 9.51
N GLY A 257 0.36 14.96 9.04
CA GLY A 257 1.51 15.61 8.48
C GLY A 257 1.15 16.88 7.73
N THR A 258 2.13 17.48 7.10
CA THR A 258 1.99 18.67 6.28
C THR A 258 2.88 18.58 5.04
N MET A 259 2.42 19.20 3.93
CA MET A 259 3.23 19.34 2.71
C MET A 259 4.23 20.49 2.79
N MET A 260 4.02 21.46 3.70
CA MET A 260 4.92 22.60 3.88
C MET A 260 4.97 23.02 5.37
N PRO A 261 6.07 22.73 6.09
CA PRO A 261 7.17 21.85 5.67
C PRO A 261 6.70 20.43 5.40
N TYR A 262 7.37 19.70 4.53
CA TYR A 262 7.04 18.31 4.24
C TYR A 262 7.49 17.41 5.41
N VAL A 263 6.57 17.13 6.31
CA VAL A 263 6.81 16.34 7.54
C VAL A 263 5.60 15.46 7.81
N TRP A 264 5.87 14.19 8.07
CA TRP A 264 4.83 13.19 8.33
C TRP A 264 5.01 12.54 9.69
N THR A 265 3.91 12.32 10.40
CA THR A 265 3.93 11.98 11.82
C THR A 265 2.98 10.83 12.16
N ILE A 266 3.30 10.12 13.23
CA ILE A 266 2.37 9.23 13.95
C ILE A 266 2.17 9.84 15.34
N ASN A 267 0.91 10.12 15.70
CA ASN A 267 0.54 10.80 16.95
C ASN A 267 1.24 12.17 17.14
N GLY A 268 1.43 12.91 16.02
CA GLY A 268 2.10 14.21 16.03
C GLY A 268 3.61 14.16 16.25
N GLN A 269 4.23 12.98 16.21
CA GLN A 269 5.65 12.79 16.42
C GLN A 269 6.32 12.15 15.22
N THR A 270 7.54 12.58 14.93
CA THR A 270 8.41 11.97 13.92
C THR A 270 9.27 10.87 14.53
N TRP A 271 9.88 10.04 13.70
CA TRP A 271 10.91 9.10 14.11
C TRP A 271 12.02 9.82 14.92
N GLY A 272 12.43 9.19 16.03
CA GLY A 272 13.40 9.78 16.97
C GLY A 272 12.75 10.47 18.17
N SER A 273 11.53 11.02 18.01
CA SER A 273 10.72 11.55 19.13
C SER A 273 9.48 10.71 19.43
N HIS A 274 9.29 9.60 18.68
CA HIS A 274 8.11 8.73 18.77
C HIS A 274 7.96 8.06 20.14
N VAL A 275 6.69 7.75 20.48
CA VAL A 275 6.35 6.91 21.63
C VAL A 275 5.95 5.53 21.12
N PRO A 276 6.65 4.45 21.50
CA PRO A 276 6.32 3.10 21.05
C PRO A 276 4.92 2.66 21.46
N VAL A 277 4.25 1.90 20.60
CA VAL A 277 3.10 1.07 21.00
C VAL A 277 3.64 -0.14 21.75
N THR A 278 3.18 -0.36 22.98
CA THR A 278 3.70 -1.45 23.83
C THR A 278 2.66 -2.55 24.04
N ALA A 279 3.12 -3.80 24.02
CA ALA A 279 2.33 -4.98 24.37
C ALA A 279 3.21 -6.02 25.05
N LYS A 280 2.61 -7.00 25.74
CA LYS A 280 3.33 -8.18 26.20
C LYS A 280 3.23 -9.29 25.16
N SER A 281 4.27 -10.12 25.08
CA SER A 281 4.22 -11.31 24.22
C SER A 281 2.98 -12.14 24.51
N GLY A 282 2.26 -12.50 23.45
CA GLY A 282 0.98 -13.21 23.51
C GLY A 282 -0.25 -12.35 23.70
N ASP A 283 -0.15 -11.05 23.96
CA ASP A 283 -1.31 -10.16 24.03
C ASP A 283 -1.99 -10.03 22.66
N ARG A 284 -3.35 -10.02 22.65
CA ARG A 284 -4.10 -9.53 21.51
C ARG A 284 -4.14 -8.01 21.56
N VAL A 285 -3.72 -7.38 20.46
CA VAL A 285 -3.74 -5.92 20.30
C VAL A 285 -4.61 -5.56 19.11
N GLU A 286 -5.48 -4.58 19.25
CA GLU A 286 -6.19 -3.95 18.13
C GLU A 286 -5.65 -2.53 17.92
N ILE A 287 -4.97 -2.28 16.80
CA ILE A 287 -4.46 -0.95 16.45
C ILE A 287 -5.45 -0.28 15.50
N MET A 288 -5.93 0.89 15.86
CA MET A 288 -6.73 1.74 14.98
C MET A 288 -5.82 2.80 14.34
N PHE A 289 -5.66 2.74 13.03
CA PHE A 289 -5.05 3.80 12.24
C PHE A 289 -6.13 4.81 11.87
N HIS A 290 -5.97 6.06 12.29
CA HIS A 290 -6.86 7.17 11.95
C HIS A 290 -6.08 8.20 11.14
N ASN A 291 -6.32 8.24 9.85
CA ASN A 291 -5.67 9.18 8.95
C ASN A 291 -6.39 10.54 9.01
N MET A 292 -5.66 11.56 9.46
CA MET A 292 -6.11 12.94 9.57
C MET A 292 -5.58 13.83 8.44
N SER A 293 -4.98 13.22 7.40
CA SER A 293 -4.38 13.91 6.27
C SER A 293 -5.13 13.66 4.96
N MET A 294 -4.80 14.45 3.94
CA MET A 294 -5.38 14.32 2.60
C MET A 294 -4.64 13.32 1.72
N MET A 295 -3.56 12.70 2.22
CA MET A 295 -2.82 11.64 1.54
C MET A 295 -3.10 10.28 2.16
N ALA A 296 -3.03 9.23 1.35
CA ALA A 296 -3.15 7.86 1.85
C ALA A 296 -1.83 7.37 2.46
N HIS A 297 -1.93 6.44 3.41
CA HIS A 297 -0.77 5.85 4.09
C HIS A 297 -0.87 4.33 4.10
N PRO A 298 -0.06 3.60 3.30
CA PRO A 298 0.10 2.15 3.47
C PRO A 298 0.94 1.88 4.73
N MET A 299 0.28 1.38 5.78
CA MET A 299 0.92 1.12 7.08
C MET A 299 1.39 -0.32 7.15
N HIS A 300 2.70 -0.50 7.42
CA HIS A 300 3.38 -1.79 7.51
C HIS A 300 3.92 -2.04 8.90
N LEU A 301 3.76 -3.28 9.38
CA LEU A 301 4.32 -3.73 10.66
C LEU A 301 5.29 -4.89 10.43
N HIS A 302 6.53 -4.69 10.85
CA HIS A 302 7.56 -5.73 10.80
C HIS A 302 7.26 -6.90 11.74
N GLY A 303 7.66 -8.08 11.33
CA GLY A 303 7.65 -9.31 12.13
C GLY A 303 6.29 -9.84 12.55
N HIS A 304 5.20 -9.20 12.14
CA HIS A 304 3.84 -9.60 12.48
C HIS A 304 2.93 -9.54 11.25
N ALA A 305 2.02 -10.51 11.15
CA ALA A 305 0.83 -10.37 10.35
C ALA A 305 -0.34 -9.93 11.23
N PHE A 306 -1.22 -9.11 10.72
CA PHE A 306 -2.42 -8.64 11.40
C PHE A 306 -3.67 -8.90 10.56
N GLN A 307 -4.79 -9.14 11.20
CA GLN A 307 -6.09 -9.21 10.52
C GLN A 307 -6.74 -7.83 10.46
N VAL A 308 -7.26 -7.42 9.30
CA VAL A 308 -8.11 -6.23 9.19
C VAL A 308 -9.45 -6.54 9.84
N VAL A 309 -9.78 -5.86 10.92
CA VAL A 309 -11.00 -6.09 11.71
C VAL A 309 -11.98 -4.92 11.69
N GLY A 310 -11.62 -3.83 11.01
CA GLY A 310 -12.51 -2.69 10.81
C GLY A 310 -12.08 -1.81 9.64
N VAL A 311 -13.07 -1.30 8.89
CA VAL A 311 -12.91 -0.29 7.85
C VAL A 311 -13.92 0.82 8.12
N GLY A 312 -13.46 2.06 8.30
CA GLY A 312 -14.29 3.12 8.83
C GLY A 312 -14.83 2.74 10.19
N MET A 313 -16.15 2.85 10.35
CA MET A 313 -16.87 2.45 11.59
C MET A 313 -17.34 0.99 11.56
N ASP A 314 -17.22 0.29 10.44
CA ASP A 314 -17.73 -1.05 10.28
C ASP A 314 -16.72 -2.10 10.75
N ARG A 315 -17.20 -3.06 11.55
CA ARG A 315 -16.41 -4.23 11.95
C ARG A 315 -16.51 -5.30 10.87
N ILE A 316 -15.36 -5.85 10.48
CA ILE A 316 -15.27 -6.90 9.47
C ILE A 316 -14.38 -8.06 9.94
N ALA A 317 -14.52 -9.22 9.31
CA ALA A 317 -13.57 -10.33 9.42
C ALA A 317 -12.69 -10.34 8.16
N GLY A 318 -11.86 -9.31 8.00
CA GLY A 318 -11.09 -9.05 6.80
C GLY A 318 -9.92 -10.00 6.58
N ALA A 319 -9.03 -9.63 5.66
CA ALA A 319 -7.83 -10.41 5.36
C ALA A 319 -6.81 -10.35 6.52
N VAL A 320 -5.97 -11.38 6.59
CA VAL A 320 -4.69 -11.32 7.31
C VAL A 320 -3.65 -10.80 6.32
N ARG A 321 -2.82 -9.84 6.76
CA ARG A 321 -1.80 -9.21 5.93
C ARG A 321 -0.76 -8.49 6.81
N ASP A 322 0.26 -7.89 6.24
CA ASP A 322 1.27 -7.12 6.99
C ASP A 322 1.32 -5.64 6.61
N THR A 323 0.62 -5.25 5.54
CA THR A 323 0.57 -3.87 5.03
C THR A 323 -0.86 -3.50 4.67
N VAL A 324 -1.42 -2.46 5.32
CA VAL A 324 -2.79 -2.00 5.05
C VAL A 324 -2.82 -0.56 4.57
N HIS A 325 -3.56 -0.31 3.50
CA HIS A 325 -3.76 1.03 2.97
C HIS A 325 -4.80 1.79 3.80
N VAL A 326 -4.41 2.93 4.36
CA VAL A 326 -5.31 3.81 5.13
C VAL A 326 -5.63 5.02 4.25
N PRO A 327 -6.88 5.17 3.78
CA PRO A 327 -7.23 6.22 2.83
C PRO A 327 -7.21 7.61 3.48
N PRO A 328 -7.18 8.70 2.68
CA PRO A 328 -7.31 10.06 3.21
C PRO A 328 -8.54 10.19 4.11
N MET A 329 -8.40 10.84 5.26
CA MET A 329 -9.45 11.09 6.25
C MET A 329 -10.18 9.81 6.71
N GLY A 330 -9.59 8.63 6.50
CA GLY A 330 -10.18 7.33 6.78
C GLY A 330 -9.63 6.66 8.04
N MET A 331 -10.28 5.54 8.40
CA MET A 331 -9.88 4.72 9.53
C MET A 331 -9.80 3.25 9.13
N VAL A 332 -8.76 2.56 9.61
CA VAL A 332 -8.64 1.12 9.49
C VAL A 332 -8.21 0.54 10.83
N THR A 333 -8.89 -0.51 11.28
CA THR A 333 -8.53 -1.22 12.52
C THR A 333 -7.96 -2.59 12.18
N VAL A 334 -6.82 -2.91 12.76
CA VAL A 334 -6.16 -4.21 12.61
C VAL A 334 -5.99 -4.89 13.95
N ALA A 335 -6.07 -6.22 13.97
CA ALA A 335 -5.85 -7.04 15.17
C ALA A 335 -4.69 -8.00 14.95
N LEU A 336 -3.84 -8.16 15.96
CA LEU A 336 -2.72 -9.09 15.92
C LEU A 336 -2.47 -9.70 17.32
N ASP A 337 -1.78 -10.83 17.34
CA ASP A 337 -1.20 -11.37 18.55
C ASP A 337 0.27 -10.94 18.63
N ALA A 338 0.65 -10.26 19.71
CA ALA A 338 2.01 -9.80 19.92
C ALA A 338 2.96 -11.00 19.99
N GLY A 339 3.93 -11.05 19.09
CA GLY A 339 4.85 -12.17 18.91
C GLY A 339 6.03 -12.17 19.86
N GLU A 340 7.24 -12.33 19.32
CA GLU A 340 8.47 -12.34 20.08
C GLU A 340 8.78 -10.97 20.70
N ALA A 341 9.36 -11.01 21.92
CA ALA A 341 9.80 -9.81 22.63
C ALA A 341 10.94 -9.13 21.84
N ALA A 342 10.62 -8.02 21.23
CA ALA A 342 11.54 -7.20 20.43
C ALA A 342 10.90 -5.82 20.14
N ARG A 343 11.68 -4.97 19.48
CA ARG A 343 11.20 -3.68 18.95
C ARG A 343 11.03 -3.84 17.44
N TRP A 344 9.78 -3.80 16.99
CA TRP A 344 9.39 -3.99 15.59
C TRP A 344 9.02 -2.65 14.97
N MET A 345 9.55 -2.35 13.80
CA MET A 345 9.19 -1.10 13.11
C MET A 345 7.73 -1.15 12.65
N LEU A 346 7.03 -0.05 12.87
CA LEU A 346 5.69 0.22 12.38
C LEU A 346 5.74 1.56 11.64
N HIS A 347 5.55 1.55 10.33
CA HIS A 347 5.79 2.73 9.50
C HIS A 347 4.87 2.81 8.29
N CYS A 348 4.78 4.01 7.71
CA CYS A 348 4.21 4.19 6.38
C CYS A 348 5.17 3.62 5.33
N HIS A 349 4.63 2.87 4.37
CA HIS A 349 5.43 2.32 3.26
C HIS A 349 5.51 3.28 2.06
N HIS A 350 4.89 4.46 2.14
CA HIS A 350 5.16 5.57 1.24
C HIS A 350 6.51 6.18 1.65
N MET A 351 7.53 5.96 0.84
CA MET A 351 8.91 6.17 1.25
C MET A 351 9.24 7.64 1.57
N PRO A 352 8.77 8.68 0.85
CA PRO A 352 8.90 10.06 1.27
C PRO A 352 8.29 10.36 2.65
N HIS A 353 7.14 9.73 2.99
CA HIS A 353 6.55 9.87 4.31
C HIS A 353 7.38 9.20 5.40
N LEU A 354 7.88 7.99 5.13
CA LEU A 354 8.80 7.29 6.01
C LEU A 354 10.05 8.12 6.28
N SER A 355 10.69 8.63 5.22
CA SER A 355 11.94 9.37 5.29
C SER A 355 11.84 10.68 6.08
N THR A 356 10.63 11.26 6.15
CA THR A 356 10.37 12.52 6.85
C THR A 356 9.70 12.33 8.21
N GLY A 357 9.58 11.09 8.69
CA GLY A 357 9.28 10.81 10.09
C GLY A 357 8.10 9.89 10.38
N MET A 358 7.33 9.40 9.40
CA MET A 358 6.15 8.55 9.66
C MET A 358 6.54 7.12 10.03
N MET A 359 7.18 6.97 11.17
CA MET A 359 7.60 5.70 11.73
C MET A 359 7.54 5.72 13.26
N THR A 360 7.17 4.59 13.85
CA THR A 360 7.21 4.30 15.28
C THR A 360 7.61 2.85 15.51
N GLU A 361 7.56 2.37 16.73
CA GLU A 361 7.85 0.99 17.09
C GLU A 361 6.64 0.33 17.73
N PHE A 362 6.47 -0.94 17.43
CA PHE A 362 5.67 -1.88 18.20
C PHE A 362 6.63 -2.66 19.13
N ALA A 363 6.68 -2.26 20.38
CA ALA A 363 7.60 -2.83 21.38
C ALA A 363 6.90 -3.96 22.14
N VAL A 364 7.27 -5.20 21.84
CA VAL A 364 6.78 -6.37 22.54
C VAL A 364 7.69 -6.67 23.72
N LEU A 365 7.10 -6.67 24.92
CA LEU A 365 7.74 -6.97 26.18
C LEU A 365 7.62 -8.48 26.49
N ALA A 366 8.59 -9.03 27.20
CA ALA A 366 8.55 -10.42 27.65
C ALA A 366 7.49 -10.67 28.73
#